data_860e4ca768a4f4228df0aad637c5281b
#
_entry.id   860e4ca768a4f4228df0aad637c5281b
#
_cell.length_a   1.000
_cell.length_b   1.000
_cell.length_c   1.000
_cell.angle_alpha   90.00
_cell.angle_beta   90.00
_cell.angle_gamma   90.00
#
_symmetry.space_group_name_H-M   'P 1'
#
loop_
_entity.id
_entity.type
_entity.pdbx_description
1 polymer ?
#
loop_
_entity_poly.entity_id
_entity_poly.type
_entity_poly.pdbx_seq_one_letter_code
_entity_poly.pdbx_strand_id
1 'polypeptide(L)'
;TVIAAAVVPTGHSFLSEPDGGENSFLSPVIERIYRPQKAEIPKLFKNPFSDFFPAWRSRVGVKITCSSQCNDCKICEINCPMHAMHNGRPDEKCIRCLRCIRLCPKGALRFTLRPAVKGYLHKKRKNRLYLFL
;
A
#
# COMPACT_ATOMS: atom_id res chain seq x y z
N THR A 1 22.57 -1.35 13.31
CA THR A 1 22.10 -0.32 14.28
C THR A 1 21.21 0.66 13.54
N VAL A 2 20.00 0.94 14.08
CA VAL A 2 19.12 1.96 13.55
C VAL A 2 19.48 3.30 14.20
N ILE A 3 19.71 4.32 13.38
CA ILE A 3 20.09 5.67 13.85
C ILE A 3 18.90 6.65 13.82
N ALA A 4 17.90 6.37 12.98
CA ALA A 4 16.63 7.11 12.96
C ALA A 4 15.54 6.28 12.29
N ALA A 5 14.28 6.53 12.62
CA ALA A 5 13.12 5.98 11.94
C ALA A 5 11.97 6.98 11.97
N ALA A 6 11.12 6.94 10.94
CA ALA A 6 9.94 7.76 10.87
C ALA A 6 8.71 6.93 10.47
N VAL A 7 7.58 7.17 11.10
CA VAL A 7 6.28 6.66 10.67
C VAL A 7 5.49 7.82 10.10
N VAL A 8 5.35 7.83 8.79
CA VAL A 8 4.68 8.90 8.04
C VAL A 8 3.24 8.48 7.76
N PRO A 9 2.25 9.27 8.17
CA PRO A 9 0.88 9.02 7.79
C PRO A 9 0.70 9.29 6.29
N THR A 10 0.32 8.28 5.55
CA THR A 10 0.01 8.41 4.11
C THR A 10 -1.45 8.09 3.86
N GLY A 11 -2.02 8.67 2.80
CA GLY A 11 -3.33 8.27 2.30
C GLY A 11 -3.32 6.78 1.90
N HIS A 12 -4.47 6.12 2.06
CA HIS A 12 -4.56 4.72 1.66
C HIS A 12 -4.64 4.63 0.14
N SER A 13 -3.84 3.77 -0.49
CA SER A 13 -3.75 3.61 -1.96
C SER A 13 -5.08 3.29 -2.66
N PHE A 14 -6.10 2.83 -1.91
CA PHE A 14 -7.45 2.58 -2.43
C PHE A 14 -8.38 3.80 -2.37
N LEU A 15 -8.01 4.87 -1.65
CA LEU A 15 -8.88 6.00 -1.36
C LEU A 15 -8.35 7.33 -1.86
N SER A 16 -7.05 7.47 -2.06
CA SER A 16 -6.43 8.74 -2.43
C SER A 16 -5.30 8.56 -3.43
N GLU A 17 -5.11 9.58 -4.26
CA GLU A 17 -3.88 9.72 -5.03
C GLU A 17 -2.69 9.94 -4.07
N PRO A 18 -1.46 9.60 -4.50
CA PRO A 18 -0.26 9.86 -3.71
C PRO A 18 -0.17 11.36 -3.42
N ASP A 19 -0.16 11.71 -2.15
CA ASP A 19 0.07 13.09 -1.73
C ASP A 19 1.56 13.39 -1.89
N GLY A 20 1.88 14.36 -2.76
CA GLY A 20 3.23 14.87 -3.00
C GLY A 20 3.68 15.89 -1.94
N GLY A 21 3.13 15.82 -0.73
CA GLY A 21 3.39 16.78 0.34
C GLY A 21 4.86 17.03 0.64
N GLU A 22 5.15 18.19 1.18
CA GLU A 22 6.50 18.62 1.56
C GLU A 22 7.19 17.60 2.48
N ASN A 23 8.40 17.21 2.11
CA ASN A 23 9.23 16.30 2.89
C ASN A 23 10.00 17.01 4.02
N SER A 24 9.57 18.20 4.44
CA SER A 24 10.19 19.00 5.51
C SER A 24 10.34 18.24 6.83
N PHE A 25 9.41 17.33 7.12
CA PHE A 25 9.48 16.46 8.31
C PHE A 25 10.67 15.49 8.30
N LEU A 26 11.34 15.29 7.15
CA LEU A 26 12.53 14.43 7.05
C LEU A 26 13.80 15.14 7.53
N SER A 27 13.81 16.46 7.64
CA SER A 27 14.99 17.24 8.05
C SER A 27 15.65 16.71 9.33
N PRO A 28 14.94 16.40 10.42
CA PRO A 28 15.55 15.83 11.63
C PRO A 28 16.14 14.43 11.41
N VAL A 29 15.55 13.64 10.50
CA VAL A 29 16.06 12.31 10.14
C VAL A 29 17.36 12.44 9.33
N ILE A 30 17.42 13.41 8.43
CA ILE A 30 18.62 13.71 7.63
C ILE A 30 19.75 14.20 8.53
N GLU A 31 19.47 15.05 9.51
CA GLU A 31 20.45 15.55 10.47
C GLU A 31 21.11 14.42 11.26
N ARG A 32 20.37 13.33 11.55
CA ARG A 32 20.91 12.13 12.21
C ARG A 32 21.97 11.39 11.39
N ILE A 33 22.01 11.57 10.07
CA ILE A 33 23.06 11.00 9.22
C ILE A 33 24.41 11.65 9.55
N TYR A 34 24.41 12.95 9.85
CA TYR A 34 25.63 13.69 10.20
C TYR A 34 26.04 13.53 11.66
N ARG A 35 25.08 13.22 12.54
CA ARG A 35 25.30 12.99 13.98
C ARG A 35 24.67 11.66 14.42
N PRO A 36 25.25 10.53 14.05
CA PRO A 36 24.65 9.23 14.29
C PRO A 36 24.60 8.90 15.78
N GLN A 37 23.40 8.67 16.28
CA GLN A 37 23.12 8.15 17.61
C GLN A 37 22.14 7.00 17.49
N LYS A 38 22.17 6.05 18.42
CA LYS A 38 21.25 4.92 18.42
C LYS A 38 19.82 5.40 18.70
N ALA A 39 18.90 5.16 17.77
CA ALA A 39 17.48 5.45 17.99
C ALA A 39 16.82 4.35 18.83
N GLU A 40 16.06 4.74 19.84
CA GLU A 40 15.21 3.83 20.60
C GLU A 40 13.86 3.67 19.92
N ILE A 41 13.67 2.54 19.25
CA ILE A 41 12.39 2.20 18.64
C ILE A 41 11.59 1.36 19.63
N PRO A 42 10.41 1.80 20.06
CA PRO A 42 9.57 1.02 20.96
C PRO A 42 9.19 -0.31 20.31
N LYS A 43 9.26 -1.39 21.09
CA LYS A 43 8.81 -2.71 20.61
C LYS A 43 7.32 -2.64 20.30
N LEU A 44 6.97 -2.77 19.02
CA LEU A 44 5.58 -2.84 18.59
C LEU A 44 4.97 -4.14 19.12
N PHE A 45 3.85 -4.02 19.82
CA PHE A 45 3.07 -5.17 20.25
C PHE A 45 2.50 -5.87 19.00
N LYS A 46 3.06 -7.01 18.65
CA LYS A 46 2.52 -7.84 17.57
C LYS A 46 1.28 -8.56 18.08
N ASN A 47 0.13 -8.21 17.56
CA ASN A 47 -1.06 -9.00 17.77
C ASN A 47 -0.87 -10.34 17.01
N PRO A 48 -0.82 -11.52 17.70
CA PRO A 48 -0.58 -12.79 17.05
C PRO A 48 -1.61 -13.14 15.96
N PHE A 49 -2.80 -12.55 16.04
CA PHE A 49 -3.83 -12.69 15.01
C PHE A 49 -3.63 -11.79 13.78
N SER A 50 -2.77 -10.77 13.85
CA SER A 50 -2.52 -9.89 12.70
C SER A 50 -1.72 -10.57 11.59
N ASP A 51 -0.85 -11.51 11.96
CA ASP A 51 0.04 -12.20 11.02
C ASP A 51 -0.64 -13.38 10.31
N PHE A 52 -1.78 -13.86 10.84
CA PHE A 52 -2.45 -15.05 10.33
C PHE A 52 -3.24 -14.82 9.03
N PHE A 53 -3.72 -13.60 8.73
CA PHE A 53 -4.65 -13.37 7.62
C PHE A 53 -4.39 -12.19 6.67
N PRO A 54 -3.19 -11.63 6.49
CA PRO A 54 -3.04 -10.41 5.67
C PRO A 54 -3.36 -10.67 4.19
N ALA A 55 -2.92 -11.79 3.63
CA ALA A 55 -3.15 -12.13 2.23
C ALA A 55 -4.63 -12.50 1.95
N TRP A 56 -5.27 -13.25 2.83
CA TRP A 56 -6.67 -13.63 2.69
C TRP A 56 -7.59 -12.40 2.80
N ARG A 57 -7.35 -11.51 3.77
CA ARG A 57 -8.14 -10.29 3.96
C ARG A 57 -8.13 -9.38 2.72
N SER A 58 -6.97 -9.19 2.09
CA SER A 58 -6.87 -8.38 0.87
C SER A 58 -7.58 -9.04 -0.31
N ARG A 59 -7.46 -10.34 -0.47
CA ARG A 59 -8.12 -11.10 -1.55
C ARG A 59 -9.63 -11.07 -1.43
N VAL A 60 -10.15 -11.29 -0.23
CA VAL A 60 -11.60 -11.27 0.02
C VAL A 60 -12.15 -9.85 0.00
N GLY A 61 -11.39 -8.86 0.48
CA GLY A 61 -11.84 -7.48 0.63
C GLY A 61 -11.82 -6.65 -0.66
N VAL A 62 -10.94 -7.00 -1.61
CA VAL A 62 -10.72 -6.23 -2.84
C VAL A 62 -10.88 -7.13 -4.06
N LYS A 63 -11.91 -6.88 -4.86
CA LYS A 63 -12.15 -7.59 -6.12
C LYS A 63 -11.64 -6.74 -7.29
N ILE A 64 -10.78 -7.32 -8.14
CA ILE A 64 -10.34 -6.70 -9.40
C ILE A 64 -11.13 -7.34 -10.54
N THR A 65 -11.66 -6.53 -11.42
CA THR A 65 -12.44 -6.94 -12.60
C THR A 65 -11.90 -6.30 -13.85
N CYS A 66 -11.94 -7.04 -14.95
CA CYS A 66 -11.61 -6.56 -16.29
C CYS A 66 -12.89 -6.37 -17.09
N SER A 67 -13.04 -5.23 -17.76
CA SER A 67 -14.16 -4.93 -18.65
C SER A 67 -13.87 -5.35 -20.08
N SER A 68 -14.88 -5.30 -20.94
CA SER A 68 -14.76 -5.55 -22.38
C SER A 68 -13.91 -4.54 -23.17
N GLN A 69 -13.52 -3.44 -22.52
CA GLN A 69 -12.59 -2.45 -23.10
C GLN A 69 -11.13 -2.92 -23.13
N CYS A 70 -10.84 -4.09 -22.58
CA CYS A 70 -9.51 -4.68 -22.60
C CYS A 70 -9.14 -5.09 -24.04
N ASN A 71 -7.98 -4.61 -24.52
CA ASN A 71 -7.41 -4.96 -25.82
C ASN A 71 -6.23 -5.93 -25.71
N ASP A 72 -6.09 -6.60 -24.58
CA ASP A 72 -5.04 -7.59 -24.29
C ASP A 72 -3.60 -7.10 -24.50
N CYS A 73 -3.34 -5.83 -24.19
CA CYS A 73 -2.02 -5.20 -24.36
C CYS A 73 -0.95 -5.72 -23.38
N LYS A 74 -1.29 -6.58 -22.41
CA LYS A 74 -0.42 -7.24 -21.43
C LYS A 74 0.38 -6.31 -20.49
N ILE A 75 0.16 -5.01 -20.53
CA ILE A 75 0.84 -4.05 -19.66
C ILE A 75 0.64 -4.41 -18.18
N CYS A 76 -0.55 -4.86 -17.79
CA CYS A 76 -0.85 -5.29 -16.43
C CYS A 76 -0.09 -6.56 -16.00
N GLU A 77 0.25 -7.44 -16.92
CA GLU A 77 1.02 -8.66 -16.66
C GLU A 77 2.50 -8.35 -16.50
N ILE A 78 3.08 -7.62 -17.47
CA ILE A 78 4.50 -7.27 -17.51
C ILE A 78 4.89 -6.44 -16.28
N ASN A 79 4.03 -5.52 -15.84
CA ASN A 79 4.30 -4.63 -14.72
C ASN A 79 3.84 -5.18 -13.36
N CYS A 80 3.36 -6.42 -13.29
CA CYS A 80 2.94 -7.00 -12.04
C CYS A 80 4.15 -7.45 -11.20
N PRO A 81 4.40 -6.87 -10.00
CA PRO A 81 5.56 -7.24 -9.19
C PRO A 81 5.50 -8.67 -8.66
N MET A 82 4.32 -9.29 -8.67
CA MET A 82 4.11 -10.66 -8.22
C MET A 82 3.89 -11.63 -9.38
N HIS A 83 3.93 -11.15 -10.64
CA HIS A 83 3.58 -11.94 -11.85
C HIS A 83 2.22 -12.65 -11.71
N ALA A 84 1.27 -11.99 -11.06
CA ALA A 84 0.00 -12.54 -10.62
C ALA A 84 -1.20 -12.03 -11.45
N MET A 85 -0.94 -11.48 -12.63
CA MET A 85 -1.98 -11.01 -13.56
C MET A 85 -1.91 -11.81 -14.85
N HIS A 86 -3.04 -12.40 -15.26
CA HIS A 86 -3.17 -13.17 -16.49
C HIS A 86 -4.44 -12.76 -17.23
N ASN A 87 -4.31 -12.23 -18.43
CA ASN A 87 -5.42 -11.76 -19.27
C ASN A 87 -6.41 -10.84 -18.49
N GLY A 88 -5.85 -9.88 -17.73
CA GLY A 88 -6.64 -8.95 -16.93
C GLY A 88 -7.27 -9.53 -15.64
N ARG A 89 -6.96 -10.78 -15.28
CA ARG A 89 -7.48 -11.44 -14.08
C ARG A 89 -6.34 -11.75 -13.10
N PRO A 90 -6.52 -11.42 -11.82
CA PRO A 90 -5.53 -11.73 -10.79
C PRO A 90 -5.64 -13.19 -10.33
N ASP A 91 -4.51 -13.85 -10.12
CA ASP A 91 -4.40 -15.15 -9.49
C ASP A 91 -4.27 -15.06 -7.95
N GLU A 92 -3.94 -16.21 -7.33
CA GLU A 92 -3.79 -16.33 -5.88
C GLU A 92 -2.58 -15.59 -5.30
N LYS A 93 -1.54 -15.32 -6.10
CA LYS A 93 -0.34 -14.59 -5.67
C LYS A 93 -0.56 -13.08 -5.61
N CYS A 94 -1.70 -12.59 -6.11
CA CYS A 94 -2.00 -11.17 -6.19
C CYS A 94 -2.12 -10.53 -4.80
N ILE A 95 -1.22 -9.59 -4.50
CA ILE A 95 -1.21 -8.80 -3.25
C ILE A 95 -2.16 -7.60 -3.25
N ARG A 96 -2.93 -7.41 -4.31
CA ARG A 96 -3.90 -6.31 -4.45
C ARG A 96 -3.27 -4.91 -4.36
N CYS A 97 -2.07 -4.71 -4.90
CA CYS A 97 -1.39 -3.40 -4.91
C CYS A 97 -2.01 -2.39 -5.89
N LEU A 98 -2.92 -2.81 -6.76
CA LEU A 98 -3.63 -2.01 -7.77
C LEU A 98 -2.74 -1.34 -8.84
N ARG A 99 -1.45 -1.67 -8.91
CA ARG A 99 -0.54 -1.13 -9.94
C ARG A 99 -1.07 -1.36 -11.36
N CYS A 100 -1.62 -2.56 -11.62
CA CYS A 100 -2.21 -2.93 -12.91
C CYS A 100 -3.36 -2.01 -13.33
N ILE A 101 -4.17 -1.52 -12.38
CA ILE A 101 -5.29 -0.61 -12.65
C ILE A 101 -4.76 0.76 -13.05
N ARG A 102 -3.76 1.29 -12.32
CA ARG A 102 -3.16 2.61 -12.61
C ARG A 102 -2.45 2.64 -13.96
N LEU A 103 -1.85 1.53 -14.35
CA LEU A 103 -1.09 1.43 -15.61
C LEU A 103 -1.95 1.04 -16.81
N CYS A 104 -3.23 0.71 -16.63
CA CYS A 104 -4.09 0.29 -17.71
C CYS A 104 -4.46 1.47 -18.62
N PRO A 105 -3.93 1.54 -19.88
CA PRO A 105 -4.15 2.69 -20.77
C PRO A 105 -5.60 2.82 -21.23
N LYS A 106 -6.36 1.72 -21.20
CA LYS A 106 -7.78 1.70 -21.57
C LYS A 106 -8.73 1.83 -20.37
N GLY A 107 -8.20 1.92 -19.13
CA GLY A 107 -9.04 1.95 -17.93
C GLY A 107 -9.95 0.71 -17.80
N ALA A 108 -9.56 -0.40 -18.47
CA ALA A 108 -10.38 -1.61 -18.49
C ALA A 108 -10.39 -2.35 -17.15
N LEU A 109 -9.36 -2.16 -16.32
CA LEU A 109 -9.28 -2.77 -15.01
C LEU A 109 -9.90 -1.86 -13.96
N ARG A 110 -10.79 -2.43 -13.15
CA ARG A 110 -11.45 -1.73 -12.04
C ARG A 110 -11.36 -2.56 -10.78
N PHE A 111 -11.48 -1.90 -9.63
CA PHE A 111 -11.58 -2.61 -8.35
C PHE A 111 -12.86 -2.22 -7.62
N THR A 112 -13.35 -3.14 -6.81
CA THR A 112 -14.47 -2.91 -5.89
C THR A 112 -14.07 -3.35 -4.49
N LEU A 113 -14.48 -2.56 -3.49
CA LEU A 113 -14.27 -2.87 -2.08
C LEU A 113 -15.53 -3.49 -1.49
N ARG A 114 -15.39 -4.57 -0.74
CA ARG A 114 -16.50 -5.08 0.06
C ARG A 114 -16.86 -4.09 1.17
N PRO A 115 -18.14 -4.02 1.59
CA PRO A 115 -18.61 -3.04 2.58
C PRO A 115 -17.80 -3.04 3.88
N ALA A 116 -17.43 -4.21 4.39
CA ALA A 116 -16.62 -4.34 5.60
C ALA A 116 -15.23 -3.68 5.48
N VAL A 117 -14.57 -3.84 4.32
CA VAL A 117 -13.28 -3.20 4.04
C VAL A 117 -13.46 -1.71 3.84
N LYS A 118 -14.50 -1.30 3.12
CA LYS A 118 -14.84 0.11 2.92
C LYS A 118 -15.04 0.82 4.26
N GLY A 119 -15.83 0.25 5.17
CA GLY A 119 -16.05 0.79 6.52
C GLY A 119 -14.76 0.87 7.35
N TYR A 120 -13.88 -0.14 7.26
CA TYR A 120 -12.59 -0.12 7.93
C TYR A 120 -11.66 0.99 7.40
N LEU A 121 -11.63 1.20 6.09
CA LEU A 121 -10.78 2.22 5.46
C LEU A 121 -11.27 3.64 5.74
N HIS A 122 -12.59 3.85 5.88
CA HIS A 122 -13.18 5.15 6.22
C HIS A 122 -13.09 5.50 7.72
N LYS A 123 -12.67 4.58 8.59
CA LYS A 123 -12.39 4.94 9.99
C LYS A 123 -11.28 5.99 10.03
N LYS A 124 -11.59 7.15 10.62
CA LYS A 124 -10.61 8.22 10.87
C LYS A 124 -9.43 7.64 11.65
N ARG A 125 -8.29 7.48 10.99
CA ARG A 125 -7.03 7.17 11.67
C ARG A 125 -6.46 8.48 12.21
N LYS A 126 -5.84 8.41 13.40
CA LYS A 126 -5.07 9.55 13.91
C LYS A 126 -3.86 9.72 12.99
N ASN A 127 -3.89 10.75 12.13
CA ASN A 127 -2.73 11.14 11.31
C ASN A 127 -1.70 11.78 12.25
N ARG A 128 -0.81 10.97 12.81
CA ARG A 128 0.30 11.45 13.63
C ARG A 128 1.60 10.99 12.99
N LEU A 129 2.49 11.95 12.78
CA LEU A 129 3.88 11.70 12.46
C LEU A 129 4.59 11.25 13.75
N TYR A 130 5.34 10.17 13.69
CA TYR A 130 6.20 9.70 14.76
C TYR A 130 7.64 9.70 14.25
N LEU A 131 8.51 10.44 14.92
CA LEU A 131 9.95 10.43 14.68
C LEU A 131 10.64 9.73 15.85
N PHE A 132 11.53 8.83 15.58
CA PHE A 132 12.41 8.14 16.52
C PHE A 132 13.84 8.55 16.18
N LEU A 133 14.40 9.41 17.01
CA LEU A 133 15.70 10.06 16.80
C LEU A 133 16.71 9.62 17.85
#